data_7f1ea67f5520a18e7091a218cd398a08
#
_entry.id   7f1ea67f5520a18e7091a218cd398a08
#
_cell.length_a   1.000
_cell.length_b   1.000
_cell.length_c   1.000
_cell.angle_alpha   90.00
_cell.angle_beta   90.00
_cell.angle_gamma   90.00
#
_symmetry.space_group_name_H-M   'P 1'
#
loop_
_entity.id
_entity.type
_entity.pdbx_description
1 polymer ?
#
loop_
_entity_poly.entity_id
_entity_poly.type
_entity_poly.pdbx_seq_one_letter_code
_entity_poly.pdbx_strand_id
1 'polypeptide(L)'
;MKQLFNYHSHTSRCGHAVGTDEEYVKAAIAAGYQKMGFSDHAPYPGQYHPEERMDVSELPEYIRSIKDLQARYRDQIDIYIGLEIENYQAFQHELRAYREMFDYCIIGQHSAALREGRAIGDYYVENDDGHVLLYAGQIKEALEAGMADIVAHPDLFMYSRAQWSDACEQAAQMICDAALAADVPLEVNMGGIKRGMRTIGRQTRLVYPYRRFWEVAARKGNKVVYGLDAHDPHEYLKKEQYDIVDEVIAGLDLHFVDALTFSHKL
;
A
#
# COMPACT_ATOMS: atom_id res chain seq x y z
N MET A 1 -3.15 21.08 -2.60
CA MET A 1 -2.98 19.61 -2.47
C MET A 1 -1.58 19.38 -1.91
N LYS A 2 -1.43 18.46 -0.98
CA LYS A 2 -0.15 18.21 -0.29
C LYS A 2 0.83 17.35 -1.10
N GLN A 3 0.30 16.50 -1.99
CA GLN A 3 1.07 15.62 -2.86
C GLN A 3 0.40 15.56 -4.23
N LEU A 4 1.18 15.61 -5.31
CA LEU A 4 0.70 15.66 -6.71
C LEU A 4 0.73 14.28 -7.39
N PHE A 5 0.97 13.23 -6.65
CA PHE A 5 0.98 11.86 -7.13
C PHE A 5 0.25 10.91 -6.17
N ASN A 6 -0.27 9.81 -6.67
CA ASN A 6 -0.77 8.69 -5.86
C ASN A 6 -0.48 7.39 -6.60
N TYR A 7 0.16 6.43 -5.93
CA TYR A 7 0.56 5.16 -6.50
C TYR A 7 -0.14 3.96 -5.87
N HIS A 8 -1.14 4.22 -4.99
CA HIS A 8 -1.90 3.16 -4.35
C HIS A 8 -3.37 3.26 -4.74
N SER A 9 -3.72 2.52 -5.80
CA SER A 9 -5.09 2.43 -6.31
C SER A 9 -5.38 1.04 -6.86
N HIS A 10 -6.54 0.53 -6.51
CA HIS A 10 -7.03 -0.76 -6.95
C HIS A 10 -7.96 -0.63 -8.16
N THR A 11 -8.34 -1.77 -8.72
CA THR A 11 -9.32 -1.88 -9.82
C THR A 11 -10.41 -2.85 -9.44
N SER A 12 -11.51 -2.86 -10.19
CA SER A 12 -12.61 -3.80 -9.94
C SER A 12 -12.20 -5.28 -10.00
N ARG A 13 -10.99 -5.58 -10.50
CA ARG A 13 -10.45 -6.94 -10.60
C ARG A 13 -10.12 -7.54 -9.24
N CYS A 14 -9.88 -6.74 -8.21
CA CYS A 14 -9.71 -7.25 -6.83
C CYS A 14 -11.05 -7.70 -6.20
N GLY A 15 -12.19 -7.46 -6.87
CA GLY A 15 -13.51 -7.90 -6.43
C GLY A 15 -14.17 -7.03 -5.34
N HIS A 16 -13.46 -6.08 -4.77
CA HIS A 16 -14.00 -5.17 -3.74
C HIS A 16 -13.76 -3.67 -4.03
N ALA A 17 -13.06 -3.35 -5.11
CA ALA A 17 -13.05 -2.00 -5.65
C ALA A 17 -14.17 -1.81 -6.68
N VAL A 18 -14.62 -0.57 -6.86
CA VAL A 18 -15.69 -0.20 -7.77
C VAL A 18 -15.21 0.79 -8.84
N GLY A 19 -16.01 0.95 -9.89
CA GLY A 19 -15.68 1.85 -11.00
C GLY A 19 -14.77 1.20 -12.06
N THR A 20 -14.63 1.90 -13.17
CA THR A 20 -13.76 1.52 -14.27
C THR A 20 -12.38 2.15 -14.12
N ASP A 21 -11.34 1.56 -14.70
CA ASP A 21 -9.98 2.11 -14.69
C ASP A 21 -9.96 3.57 -15.18
N GLU A 22 -10.78 3.89 -16.19
CA GLU A 22 -10.89 5.26 -16.74
C GLU A 22 -11.51 6.25 -15.76
N GLU A 23 -12.47 5.84 -14.91
CA GLU A 23 -13.04 6.70 -13.88
C GLU A 23 -12.01 7.10 -12.83
N TYR A 24 -11.08 6.21 -12.46
CA TYR A 24 -9.94 6.55 -11.58
C TYR A 24 -9.04 7.60 -12.22
N VAL A 25 -8.69 7.45 -13.51
CA VAL A 25 -7.88 8.43 -14.24
C VAL A 25 -8.55 9.79 -14.28
N LYS A 26 -9.85 9.84 -14.63
CA LYS A 26 -10.62 11.08 -14.68
C LYS A 26 -10.73 11.76 -13.30
N ALA A 27 -10.93 10.97 -12.26
CA ALA A 27 -10.98 11.48 -10.88
C ALA A 27 -9.63 12.03 -10.43
N ALA A 28 -8.51 11.36 -10.74
CA ALA A 28 -7.17 11.83 -10.45
C ALA A 28 -6.87 13.17 -11.15
N ILE A 29 -7.19 13.29 -12.44
CA ILE A 29 -7.06 14.53 -13.20
C ILE A 29 -7.91 15.65 -12.59
N ALA A 30 -9.19 15.37 -12.30
CA ALA A 30 -10.11 16.35 -11.70
C ALA A 30 -9.65 16.81 -10.31
N ALA A 31 -9.00 15.95 -9.55
CA ALA A 31 -8.40 16.28 -8.25
C ALA A 31 -7.09 17.06 -8.38
N GLY A 32 -6.47 17.11 -9.56
CA GLY A 32 -5.24 17.84 -9.86
C GLY A 32 -3.96 17.04 -9.64
N TYR A 33 -4.04 15.70 -9.62
CA TYR A 33 -2.85 14.86 -9.63
C TYR A 33 -2.13 14.94 -10.97
N GLN A 34 -0.81 14.92 -10.93
CA GLN A 34 0.07 14.92 -12.12
C GLN A 34 0.54 13.52 -12.47
N LYS A 35 0.57 12.63 -11.47
CA LYS A 35 0.96 11.24 -11.63
C LYS A 35 0.01 10.34 -10.83
N MET A 36 -0.28 9.18 -11.39
CA MET A 36 -0.99 8.13 -10.69
C MET A 36 -0.44 6.76 -11.06
N GLY A 37 -0.69 5.79 -10.21
CA GLY A 37 -0.40 4.39 -10.50
C GLY A 37 -1.56 3.51 -10.09
N PHE A 38 -1.75 2.45 -10.87
CA PHE A 38 -2.57 1.32 -10.48
C PHE A 38 -1.67 0.28 -9.82
N SER A 39 -2.06 -0.22 -8.67
CA SER A 39 -1.32 -1.21 -7.89
C SER A 39 -2.29 -2.23 -7.32
N ASP A 40 -3.04 -2.88 -8.20
CA ASP A 40 -4.01 -3.88 -7.77
C ASP A 40 -3.33 -5.06 -7.06
N HIS A 41 -4.06 -5.79 -6.22
CA HIS A 41 -3.53 -6.94 -5.50
C HIS A 41 -2.92 -7.97 -6.43
N ALA A 42 -1.66 -8.33 -6.19
CA ALA A 42 -0.91 -9.26 -7.02
C ALA A 42 -1.59 -10.63 -7.06
N PRO A 43 -1.82 -11.21 -8.24
CA PRO A 43 -2.32 -12.57 -8.34
C PRO A 43 -1.22 -13.58 -8.10
N TYR A 44 -1.56 -14.72 -7.50
CA TYR A 44 -0.63 -15.83 -7.28
C TYR A 44 -1.19 -17.12 -7.88
N PRO A 45 -0.38 -17.94 -8.58
CA PRO A 45 -0.84 -19.18 -9.20
C PRO A 45 -1.56 -20.11 -8.21
N GLY A 46 -2.79 -20.51 -8.56
CA GLY A 46 -3.60 -21.38 -7.72
C GLY A 46 -4.15 -20.74 -6.44
N GLN A 47 -4.04 -19.40 -6.30
CA GLN A 47 -4.51 -18.67 -5.11
C GLN A 47 -5.58 -17.63 -5.47
N TYR A 48 -6.35 -17.86 -6.52
CA TYR A 48 -7.42 -16.95 -6.90
C TYR A 48 -8.50 -16.88 -5.81
N HIS A 49 -8.86 -15.67 -5.43
CA HIS A 49 -10.01 -15.38 -4.58
C HIS A 49 -10.75 -14.15 -5.13
N PRO A 50 -11.98 -14.33 -5.62
CA PRO A 50 -12.69 -13.30 -6.38
C PRO A 50 -13.04 -12.04 -5.58
N GLU A 51 -12.94 -12.08 -4.25
CA GLU A 51 -13.21 -10.95 -3.36
C GLU A 51 -11.92 -10.28 -2.83
N GLU A 52 -10.74 -10.76 -3.25
CA GLU A 52 -9.47 -10.26 -2.74
C GLU A 52 -8.46 -9.91 -3.83
N ARG A 53 -8.45 -10.63 -4.95
CA ARG A 53 -7.45 -10.45 -6.01
C ARG A 53 -7.90 -11.00 -7.35
N MET A 54 -7.36 -10.46 -8.43
CA MET A 54 -7.55 -10.99 -9.78
C MET A 54 -6.92 -12.39 -9.93
N ASP A 55 -7.40 -13.14 -10.93
CA ASP A 55 -6.70 -14.35 -11.38
C ASP A 55 -5.48 -14.00 -12.23
N VAL A 56 -4.46 -14.87 -12.23
CA VAL A 56 -3.24 -14.67 -13.05
C VAL A 56 -3.56 -14.48 -14.54
N SER A 57 -4.63 -15.14 -15.04
CA SER A 57 -5.06 -14.99 -16.42
C SER A 57 -5.62 -13.62 -16.78
N GLU A 58 -5.96 -12.79 -15.79
CA GLU A 58 -6.46 -11.42 -15.99
C GLU A 58 -5.33 -10.37 -16.14
N LEU A 59 -4.09 -10.71 -15.73
CA LEU A 59 -2.94 -9.79 -15.85
C LEU A 59 -2.76 -9.19 -17.26
N PRO A 60 -2.88 -9.93 -18.37
CA PRO A 60 -2.72 -9.35 -19.70
C PRO A 60 -3.81 -8.31 -20.03
N GLU A 61 -5.01 -8.49 -19.51
CA GLU A 61 -6.11 -7.54 -19.68
C GLU A 61 -5.90 -6.31 -18.80
N TYR A 62 -5.52 -6.48 -17.52
CA TYR A 62 -5.14 -5.42 -16.61
C TYR A 62 -4.09 -4.49 -17.24
N ILE A 63 -2.98 -5.06 -17.71
CA ILE A 63 -1.89 -4.30 -18.36
C ILE A 63 -2.40 -3.57 -19.60
N ARG A 64 -3.14 -4.23 -20.48
CA ARG A 64 -3.65 -3.65 -21.71
C ARG A 64 -4.58 -2.47 -21.43
N SER A 65 -5.53 -2.63 -20.49
CA SER A 65 -6.48 -1.59 -20.12
C SER A 65 -5.76 -0.31 -19.67
N ILE A 66 -4.76 -0.44 -18.82
CA ILE A 66 -4.04 0.72 -18.31
C ILE A 66 -3.11 1.33 -19.38
N LYS A 67 -2.47 0.53 -20.24
CA LYS A 67 -1.68 1.04 -21.36
C LYS A 67 -2.53 1.86 -22.34
N ASP A 68 -3.76 1.45 -22.59
CA ASP A 68 -4.69 2.21 -23.42
C ASP A 68 -5.02 3.57 -22.77
N LEU A 69 -5.13 3.63 -21.44
CA LEU A 69 -5.32 4.87 -20.69
C LEU A 69 -4.06 5.74 -20.68
N GLN A 70 -2.86 5.15 -20.53
CA GLN A 70 -1.58 5.87 -20.64
C GLN A 70 -1.52 6.61 -22.00
N ALA A 71 -1.82 5.91 -23.10
CA ALA A 71 -1.79 6.51 -24.43
C ALA A 71 -2.83 7.62 -24.60
N ARG A 72 -4.03 7.43 -24.06
CA ARG A 72 -5.16 8.36 -24.18
C ARG A 72 -5.01 9.63 -23.37
N TYR A 73 -4.42 9.52 -22.18
CA TYR A 73 -4.33 10.63 -21.21
C TYR A 73 -2.92 11.20 -21.04
N ARG A 74 -1.94 10.81 -21.89
CA ARG A 74 -0.51 11.16 -21.82
C ARG A 74 -0.22 12.65 -21.67
N ASP A 75 -1.08 13.51 -22.20
CA ASP A 75 -0.90 14.97 -22.17
C ASP A 75 -1.54 15.60 -20.91
N GLN A 76 -2.18 14.81 -20.04
CA GLN A 76 -2.93 15.26 -18.87
C GLN A 76 -2.38 14.71 -17.56
N ILE A 77 -1.97 13.45 -17.54
CA ILE A 77 -1.49 12.77 -16.34
C ILE A 77 -0.53 11.64 -16.72
N ASP A 78 0.53 11.45 -15.94
CA ASP A 78 1.45 10.34 -16.09
C ASP A 78 0.91 9.13 -15.31
N ILE A 79 0.70 8.00 -15.99
CA ILE A 79 0.06 6.80 -15.41
C ILE A 79 1.07 5.66 -15.37
N TYR A 80 1.20 5.00 -14.23
CA TYR A 80 2.10 3.88 -14.00
C TYR A 80 1.32 2.60 -13.72
N ILE A 81 1.91 1.46 -14.13
CA ILE A 81 1.34 0.13 -13.95
C ILE A 81 2.17 -0.62 -12.92
N GLY A 82 1.58 -0.89 -11.77
CA GLY A 82 2.22 -1.61 -10.67
C GLY A 82 1.35 -2.72 -10.12
N LEU A 83 1.81 -3.30 -9.01
CA LEU A 83 1.07 -4.26 -8.20
C LEU A 83 1.30 -3.98 -6.72
N GLU A 84 0.28 -4.22 -5.90
CA GLU A 84 0.46 -4.41 -4.46
C GLU A 84 0.77 -5.87 -4.20
N ILE A 85 2.00 -6.12 -3.77
CA ILE A 85 2.54 -7.46 -3.53
C ILE A 85 2.57 -7.78 -2.04
N GLU A 86 2.48 -9.07 -1.72
CA GLU A 86 2.81 -9.61 -0.40
C GLU A 86 4.00 -10.55 -0.50
N ASN A 87 4.92 -10.47 0.47
CA ASN A 87 6.11 -11.32 0.49
C ASN A 87 5.79 -12.72 1.01
N TYR A 88 5.16 -13.54 0.16
CA TYR A 88 4.92 -14.94 0.46
C TYR A 88 6.07 -15.83 0.01
N GLN A 89 6.62 -16.63 0.91
CA GLN A 89 7.75 -17.54 0.62
C GLN A 89 7.47 -18.53 -0.51
N ALA A 90 6.19 -18.92 -0.69
CA ALA A 90 5.78 -19.83 -1.73
C ALA A 90 5.84 -19.23 -3.16
N PHE A 91 5.87 -17.90 -3.29
CA PHE A 91 5.73 -17.19 -4.56
C PHE A 91 6.89 -16.26 -4.90
N GLN A 92 8.08 -16.59 -4.40
CA GLN A 92 9.29 -15.77 -4.63
C GLN A 92 9.69 -15.68 -6.12
N HIS A 93 9.33 -16.69 -6.91
CA HIS A 93 9.57 -16.66 -8.36
C HIS A 93 8.66 -15.64 -9.05
N GLU A 94 7.37 -15.63 -8.71
CA GLU A 94 6.37 -14.69 -9.21
C GLU A 94 6.70 -13.26 -8.82
N LEU A 95 7.10 -13.04 -7.56
CA LEU A 95 7.49 -11.71 -7.07
C LEU A 95 8.65 -11.13 -7.87
N ARG A 96 9.68 -11.92 -8.17
CA ARG A 96 10.79 -11.48 -9.03
C ARG A 96 10.32 -11.16 -10.45
N ALA A 97 9.45 -11.99 -11.02
CA ALA A 97 8.90 -11.74 -12.35
C ALA A 97 8.06 -10.45 -12.38
N TYR A 98 7.24 -10.19 -11.36
CA TYR A 98 6.47 -8.95 -11.23
C TYR A 98 7.38 -7.74 -11.08
N ARG A 99 8.44 -7.84 -10.25
CA ARG A 99 9.41 -6.76 -10.07
C ARG A 99 10.12 -6.38 -11.37
N GLU A 100 10.39 -7.33 -12.24
CA GLU A 100 10.98 -7.08 -13.57
C GLU A 100 9.98 -6.52 -14.57
N MET A 101 8.72 -6.96 -14.50
CA MET A 101 7.68 -6.65 -15.49
C MET A 101 7.05 -5.27 -15.24
N PHE A 102 6.62 -4.98 -14.03
CA PHE A 102 5.84 -3.78 -13.70
C PHE A 102 6.71 -2.55 -13.46
N ASP A 103 6.17 -1.36 -13.73
CA ASP A 103 6.88 -0.09 -13.53
C ASP A 103 7.34 0.06 -12.08
N TYR A 104 6.49 -0.35 -11.12
CA TYR A 104 6.75 -0.35 -9.68
C TYR A 104 5.97 -1.46 -8.98
N CYS A 105 6.40 -1.77 -7.75
CA CYS A 105 5.66 -2.61 -6.82
C CYS A 105 5.56 -1.92 -5.46
N ILE A 106 4.42 -2.03 -4.80
CA ILE A 106 4.27 -1.65 -3.41
C ILE A 106 4.14 -2.91 -2.55
N ILE A 107 4.76 -2.94 -1.38
CA ILE A 107 4.62 -4.06 -0.43
C ILE A 107 3.51 -3.75 0.57
N GLY A 108 2.37 -4.45 0.44
CA GLY A 108 1.25 -4.39 1.35
C GLY A 108 1.01 -5.76 1.96
N GLN A 109 1.63 -6.04 3.11
CA GLN A 109 1.54 -7.36 3.72
C GLN A 109 0.23 -7.52 4.49
N HIS A 110 -0.66 -8.41 4.03
CA HIS A 110 -1.99 -8.62 4.64
C HIS A 110 -2.08 -9.89 5.47
N SER A 111 -1.31 -10.92 5.12
CA SER A 111 -1.30 -12.19 5.85
C SER A 111 0.07 -12.87 5.80
N ALA A 112 0.29 -13.84 6.66
CA ALA A 112 1.56 -14.57 6.72
C ALA A 112 1.77 -15.50 5.50
N ALA A 113 0.68 -16.06 4.97
CA ALA A 113 0.71 -16.95 3.80
C ALA A 113 -0.66 -17.01 3.12
N LEU A 114 -0.69 -17.59 1.92
CA LEU A 114 -1.93 -17.98 1.22
C LEU A 114 -2.01 -19.50 1.10
N ARG A 115 -3.24 -20.02 1.24
CA ARG A 115 -3.55 -21.42 0.96
C ARG A 115 -4.92 -21.53 0.30
N GLU A 116 -4.97 -22.07 -0.90
CA GLU A 116 -6.22 -22.23 -1.67
C GLU A 116 -7.03 -20.90 -1.76
N GLY A 117 -6.31 -19.80 -2.01
CA GLY A 117 -6.87 -18.46 -2.11
C GLY A 117 -7.23 -17.78 -0.79
N ARG A 118 -6.99 -18.43 0.36
CA ARG A 118 -7.36 -17.89 1.68
C ARG A 118 -6.14 -17.40 2.46
N ALA A 119 -6.29 -16.29 3.13
CA ALA A 119 -5.30 -15.76 4.06
C ALA A 119 -5.07 -16.71 5.24
N ILE A 120 -3.81 -16.97 5.55
CA ILE A 120 -3.35 -17.70 6.73
C ILE A 120 -2.51 -16.73 7.56
N GLY A 121 -2.85 -16.58 8.85
CA GLY A 121 -2.22 -15.56 9.69
C GLY A 121 -2.58 -14.17 9.21
N ASP A 122 -3.89 -13.88 9.14
CA ASP A 122 -4.45 -12.60 8.69
C ASP A 122 -4.12 -11.49 9.70
N TYR A 123 -3.30 -10.51 9.28
CA TYR A 123 -2.82 -9.42 10.12
C TYR A 123 -3.90 -8.40 10.50
N TYR A 124 -5.07 -8.42 9.88
CA TYR A 124 -6.23 -7.67 10.34
C TYR A 124 -6.83 -8.25 11.64
N VAL A 125 -6.62 -9.53 11.89
CA VAL A 125 -7.20 -10.28 13.00
C VAL A 125 -6.14 -10.82 13.96
N GLU A 126 -5.16 -11.54 13.44
CA GLU A 126 -4.09 -12.17 14.21
C GLU A 126 -2.97 -11.15 14.48
N ASN A 127 -2.83 -10.74 15.74
CA ASN A 127 -2.00 -9.60 16.10
C ASN A 127 -1.23 -9.77 17.42
N ASP A 128 -0.94 -11.00 17.86
CA ASP A 128 -0.02 -11.22 18.96
C ASP A 128 1.42 -10.78 18.61
N ASP A 129 2.31 -10.77 19.58
CA ASP A 129 3.68 -10.29 19.38
C ASP A 129 4.46 -11.09 18.33
N GLY A 130 4.17 -12.39 18.17
CA GLY A 130 4.78 -13.22 17.14
C GLY A 130 4.33 -12.82 15.73
N HIS A 131 3.03 -12.58 15.54
CA HIS A 131 2.47 -12.11 14.27
C HIS A 131 2.97 -10.71 13.91
N VAL A 132 3.10 -9.81 14.89
CA VAL A 132 3.67 -8.46 14.67
C VAL A 132 5.11 -8.54 14.16
N LEU A 133 5.94 -9.38 14.76
CA LEU A 133 7.33 -9.56 14.35
C LEU A 133 7.44 -10.27 12.98
N LEU A 134 6.55 -11.23 12.70
CA LEU A 134 6.49 -11.90 11.41
C LEU A 134 6.12 -10.93 10.29
N TYR A 135 5.10 -10.08 10.50
CA TYR A 135 4.72 -9.00 9.60
C TYR A 135 5.92 -8.13 9.21
N ALA A 136 6.63 -7.63 10.23
CA ALA A 136 7.80 -6.79 10.02
C ALA A 136 8.94 -7.53 9.31
N GLY A 137 9.14 -8.81 9.63
CA GLY A 137 10.12 -9.67 8.99
C GLY A 137 9.85 -9.84 7.49
N GLN A 138 8.60 -10.10 7.10
CA GLN A 138 8.23 -10.25 5.70
C GLN A 138 8.45 -8.97 4.88
N ILE A 139 8.10 -7.80 5.44
CA ILE A 139 8.38 -6.50 4.79
C ILE A 139 9.88 -6.28 4.66
N LYS A 140 10.64 -6.50 5.74
CA LYS A 140 12.10 -6.36 5.73
C LYS A 140 12.75 -7.23 4.65
N GLU A 141 12.38 -8.51 4.57
CA GLU A 141 12.90 -9.45 3.57
C GLU A 141 12.59 -8.99 2.13
N ALA A 142 11.37 -8.48 1.88
CA ALA A 142 11.00 -7.93 0.58
C ALA A 142 11.86 -6.71 0.19
N LEU A 143 12.12 -5.80 1.13
CA LEU A 143 12.95 -4.62 0.92
C LEU A 143 14.42 -4.99 0.70
N GLU A 144 14.97 -5.90 1.49
CA GLU A 144 16.35 -6.41 1.32
C GLU A 144 16.54 -7.13 -0.03
N ALA A 145 15.46 -7.75 -0.55
CA ALA A 145 15.47 -8.39 -1.86
C ALA A 145 15.18 -7.41 -3.02
N GLY A 146 14.94 -6.11 -2.75
CA GLY A 146 14.65 -5.09 -3.77
C GLY A 146 13.30 -5.28 -4.47
N MET A 147 12.31 -5.90 -3.80
CA MET A 147 11.04 -6.27 -4.41
C MET A 147 10.00 -5.14 -4.44
N ALA A 148 10.20 -4.07 -3.67
CA ALA A 148 9.21 -3.00 -3.55
C ALA A 148 9.84 -1.60 -3.63
N ASP A 149 9.05 -0.64 -4.10
CA ASP A 149 9.39 0.78 -4.24
C ASP A 149 8.67 1.65 -3.21
N ILE A 150 7.62 1.14 -2.55
CA ILE A 150 6.87 1.79 -1.48
C ILE A 150 6.46 0.72 -0.46
N VAL A 151 6.47 1.06 0.82
CA VAL A 151 5.88 0.23 1.88
C VAL A 151 4.48 0.75 2.18
N ALA A 152 3.46 0.03 1.76
CA ALA A 152 2.06 0.35 2.00
C ALA A 152 1.69 0.07 3.47
N HIS A 153 0.84 0.93 4.05
CA HIS A 153 0.29 0.77 5.41
C HIS A 153 1.21 0.03 6.40
N PRO A 154 2.45 0.54 6.65
CA PRO A 154 3.48 -0.19 7.41
C PRO A 154 3.11 -0.46 8.87
N ASP A 155 2.06 0.15 9.37
CA ASP A 155 1.52 0.02 10.71
C ASP A 155 0.21 -0.78 10.78
N LEU A 156 -0.11 -1.54 9.73
CA LEU A 156 -1.31 -2.38 9.66
C LEU A 156 -1.38 -3.40 10.80
N PHE A 157 -0.27 -3.86 11.34
CA PHE A 157 -0.23 -4.74 12.51
C PHE A 157 -0.93 -4.15 13.75
N MET A 158 -1.20 -2.83 13.76
CA MET A 158 -1.98 -2.16 14.81
C MET A 158 -3.49 -2.16 14.55
N TYR A 159 -3.96 -2.76 13.46
CA TYR A 159 -5.36 -2.71 13.01
C TYR A 159 -6.37 -3.07 14.11
N SER A 160 -6.18 -4.21 14.78
CA SER A 160 -7.03 -4.70 15.87
C SER A 160 -6.32 -4.72 17.24
N ARG A 161 -5.06 -4.28 17.31
CA ARG A 161 -4.23 -4.37 18.50
C ARG A 161 -4.53 -3.25 19.47
N ALA A 162 -4.84 -3.62 20.73
CA ALA A 162 -5.23 -2.66 21.75
C ALA A 162 -4.05 -1.91 22.42
N GLN A 163 -2.85 -2.49 22.38
CA GLN A 163 -1.69 -1.95 23.09
C GLN A 163 -0.43 -2.03 22.22
N TRP A 164 0.39 -1.01 22.35
CA TRP A 164 1.76 -1.00 21.81
C TRP A 164 2.69 -1.73 22.78
N SER A 165 3.27 -2.84 22.35
CA SER A 165 4.23 -3.63 23.12
C SER A 165 5.67 -3.39 22.64
N ASP A 166 6.62 -4.02 23.31
CA ASP A 166 8.03 -4.03 22.87
C ASP A 166 8.19 -4.68 21.49
N ALA A 167 7.36 -5.67 21.17
CA ALA A 167 7.35 -6.26 19.82
C ALA A 167 6.86 -5.27 18.75
N CYS A 168 5.90 -4.39 19.07
CA CYS A 168 5.48 -3.33 18.15
C CYS A 168 6.60 -2.31 17.93
N GLU A 169 7.32 -1.91 18.99
CA GLU A 169 8.47 -1.02 18.87
C GLU A 169 9.58 -1.67 18.01
N GLN A 170 9.89 -2.94 18.25
CA GLN A 170 10.86 -3.70 17.48
C GLN A 170 10.44 -3.83 16.01
N ALA A 171 9.18 -4.14 15.73
CA ALA A 171 8.64 -4.23 14.38
C ALA A 171 8.72 -2.90 13.63
N ALA A 172 8.33 -1.80 14.28
CA ALA A 172 8.44 -0.47 13.70
C ALA A 172 9.90 -0.10 13.39
N GLN A 173 10.84 -0.39 14.30
CA GLN A 173 12.27 -0.17 14.06
C GLN A 173 12.77 -1.02 12.89
N MET A 174 12.40 -2.28 12.82
CA MET A 174 12.80 -3.22 11.76
C MET A 174 12.34 -2.73 10.39
N ILE A 175 11.07 -2.34 10.26
CA ILE A 175 10.50 -1.82 8.99
C ILE A 175 11.21 -0.50 8.62
N CYS A 176 11.33 0.43 9.55
CA CYS A 176 11.94 1.73 9.28
C CYS A 176 13.42 1.59 8.89
N ASP A 177 14.19 0.73 9.55
CA ASP A 177 15.61 0.50 9.21
C ASP A 177 15.75 -0.15 7.83
N ALA A 178 14.92 -1.13 7.50
CA ALA A 178 14.94 -1.76 6.18
C ALA A 178 14.54 -0.76 5.07
N ALA A 179 13.53 0.07 5.31
CA ALA A 179 13.09 1.10 4.37
C ALA A 179 14.18 2.17 4.14
N LEU A 180 14.89 2.60 5.19
CA LEU A 180 16.04 3.50 5.06
C LEU A 180 17.18 2.87 4.26
N ALA A 181 17.52 1.62 4.56
CA ALA A 181 18.60 0.92 3.87
C ALA A 181 18.31 0.69 2.38
N ALA A 182 17.04 0.47 2.03
CA ALA A 182 16.58 0.28 0.66
C ALA A 182 16.27 1.62 -0.06
N ASP A 183 16.31 2.74 0.64
CA ASP A 183 15.88 4.08 0.14
C ASP A 183 14.40 4.13 -0.31
N VAL A 184 13.54 3.32 0.31
CA VAL A 184 12.12 3.15 -0.02
C VAL A 184 11.25 3.96 0.95
N PRO A 185 10.28 4.77 0.48
CA PRO A 185 9.39 5.53 1.34
C PRO A 185 8.34 4.64 2.02
N LEU A 186 7.92 5.10 3.22
CA LEU A 186 6.80 4.56 3.99
C LEU A 186 5.52 5.32 3.63
N GLU A 187 4.42 4.63 3.50
CA GLU A 187 3.15 5.21 3.12
C GLU A 187 2.27 5.52 4.34
N VAL A 188 1.93 6.79 4.54
CA VAL A 188 0.79 7.21 5.39
C VAL A 188 -0.48 6.89 4.61
N ASN A 189 -1.08 5.77 4.95
CA ASN A 189 -2.18 5.19 4.17
C ASN A 189 -3.55 5.71 4.66
N MET A 190 -4.40 6.10 3.70
CA MET A 190 -5.74 6.64 3.97
C MET A 190 -6.84 5.58 3.98
N GLY A 191 -6.54 4.33 3.63
CA GLY A 191 -7.48 3.22 3.69
C GLY A 191 -8.08 3.00 5.08
N GLY A 192 -7.34 3.33 6.14
CA GLY A 192 -7.82 3.28 7.52
C GLY A 192 -8.99 4.22 7.81
N ILE A 193 -9.12 5.34 7.09
CA ILE A 193 -10.23 6.29 7.24
C ILE A 193 -11.56 5.64 6.84
N LYS A 194 -11.56 4.82 5.80
CA LYS A 194 -12.75 4.10 5.30
C LYS A 194 -13.35 3.17 6.35
N ARG A 195 -12.51 2.67 7.25
CA ARG A 195 -12.92 1.80 8.37
C ARG A 195 -13.53 2.60 9.53
N GLY A 196 -13.42 3.94 9.51
CA GLY A 196 -13.90 4.85 10.53
C GLY A 196 -13.15 4.75 11.85
N MET A 197 -13.59 5.55 12.82
CA MET A 197 -13.08 5.46 14.20
C MET A 197 -13.57 4.18 14.86
N ARG A 198 -12.67 3.40 15.43
CA ARG A 198 -13.00 2.16 16.13
C ARG A 198 -12.52 2.18 17.57
N THR A 199 -13.32 1.63 18.48
CA THR A 199 -12.88 1.39 19.85
C THR A 199 -12.12 0.07 19.92
N ILE A 200 -10.82 0.17 20.15
CA ILE A 200 -9.90 -0.97 20.25
C ILE A 200 -9.28 -0.92 21.65
N GLY A 201 -9.66 -1.86 22.50
CA GLY A 201 -9.33 -1.81 23.92
C GLY A 201 -9.97 -0.60 24.62
N ARG A 202 -9.15 0.34 25.10
CA ARG A 202 -9.60 1.59 25.77
C ARG A 202 -9.44 2.84 24.90
N GLN A 203 -9.06 2.68 23.64
CA GLN A 203 -8.80 3.80 22.73
C GLN A 203 -9.82 3.81 21.58
N THR A 204 -10.36 4.99 21.28
CA THR A 204 -11.13 5.22 20.04
C THR A 204 -10.21 5.93 19.04
N ARG A 205 -9.90 5.28 17.94
CA ARG A 205 -8.93 5.73 16.95
C ARG A 205 -9.21 5.20 15.57
N LEU A 206 -8.54 5.73 14.56
CA LEU A 206 -8.39 5.05 13.28
C LEU A 206 -7.64 3.70 13.49
N VAL A 207 -7.90 2.73 12.64
CA VAL A 207 -7.20 1.44 12.68
C VAL A 207 -5.74 1.62 12.28
N TYR A 208 -5.46 2.46 11.29
CA TYR A 208 -4.19 3.08 10.88
C TYR A 208 -4.52 4.43 10.21
N PRO A 209 -3.58 5.40 10.07
CA PRO A 209 -2.21 5.35 10.61
C PRO A 209 -2.20 5.36 12.15
N TYR A 210 -1.19 4.72 12.74
CA TYR A 210 -1.01 4.62 14.20
C TYR A 210 0.19 5.46 14.66
N ARG A 211 -0.07 6.52 15.42
CA ARG A 211 0.90 7.59 15.76
C ARG A 211 2.27 7.08 16.22
N ARG A 212 2.34 6.07 17.10
CA ARG A 212 3.63 5.59 17.63
C ARG A 212 4.56 4.99 16.58
N PHE A 213 4.02 4.37 15.52
CA PHE A 213 4.82 3.93 14.38
C PHE A 213 5.48 5.14 13.71
N TRP A 214 4.73 6.20 13.47
CA TRP A 214 5.21 7.41 12.80
C TRP A 214 6.17 8.23 13.66
N GLU A 215 6.10 8.12 14.99
CA GLU A 215 7.12 8.65 15.89
C GLU A 215 8.48 7.92 15.71
N VAL A 216 8.46 6.60 15.45
CA VAL A 216 9.68 5.86 15.11
C VAL A 216 10.21 6.31 13.75
N ALA A 217 9.37 6.39 12.72
CA ALA A 217 9.76 6.84 11.39
C ALA A 217 10.36 8.25 11.39
N ALA A 218 9.75 9.19 12.12
CA ALA A 218 10.27 10.57 12.27
C ALA A 218 11.65 10.59 12.94
N ARG A 219 11.82 9.86 14.05
CA ARG A 219 13.13 9.79 14.74
C ARG A 219 14.24 9.24 13.86
N LYS A 220 13.89 8.36 12.91
CA LYS A 220 14.86 7.72 11.99
C LYS A 220 15.06 8.54 10.71
N GLY A 221 14.19 9.49 10.41
CA GLY A 221 14.25 10.31 9.19
C GLY A 221 13.84 9.56 7.93
N ASN A 222 12.92 8.61 8.04
CA ASN A 222 12.39 7.87 6.89
C ASN A 222 11.71 8.81 5.88
N LYS A 223 11.90 8.52 4.59
CA LYS A 223 11.08 9.10 3.52
C LYS A 223 9.63 8.66 3.68
N VAL A 224 8.70 9.58 3.43
CA VAL A 224 7.26 9.34 3.61
C VAL A 224 6.50 9.80 2.36
N VAL A 225 5.44 9.08 2.01
CA VAL A 225 4.45 9.46 1.00
C VAL A 225 3.05 9.28 1.56
N TYR A 226 2.07 9.96 0.97
CA TYR A 226 0.67 9.62 1.19
C TYR A 226 0.20 8.58 0.18
N GLY A 227 -0.68 7.67 0.60
CA GLY A 227 -1.38 6.74 -0.28
C GLY A 227 -2.87 6.75 -0.03
N LEU A 228 -3.65 6.88 -1.11
CA LEU A 228 -5.12 6.84 -1.01
C LEU A 228 -5.63 5.43 -0.74
N ASP A 229 -4.91 4.42 -1.25
CA ASP A 229 -5.38 3.03 -1.23
C ASP A 229 -6.80 2.95 -1.81
N ALA A 230 -6.95 3.58 -2.99
CA ALA A 230 -8.25 3.91 -3.54
C ALA A 230 -8.95 2.67 -4.10
N HIS A 231 -10.17 2.42 -3.62
CA HIS A 231 -11.08 1.36 -4.06
C HIS A 231 -12.37 1.92 -4.69
N ASP A 232 -12.48 3.25 -4.74
CA ASP A 232 -13.55 4.00 -5.39
C ASP A 232 -12.94 5.25 -6.04
N PRO A 233 -13.22 5.54 -7.33
CA PRO A 233 -12.70 6.73 -8.00
C PRO A 233 -12.96 8.04 -7.25
N HIS A 234 -14.10 8.13 -6.52
CA HIS A 234 -14.45 9.33 -5.73
C HIS A 234 -13.47 9.59 -4.58
N GLU A 235 -12.66 8.63 -4.17
CA GLU A 235 -11.67 8.82 -3.11
C GLU A 235 -10.57 9.79 -3.50
N TYR A 236 -10.25 9.91 -4.79
CA TYR A 236 -9.37 10.96 -5.31
C TYR A 236 -9.86 12.38 -5.06
N LEU A 237 -11.17 12.57 -4.96
CA LEU A 237 -11.80 13.89 -4.81
C LEU A 237 -11.93 14.32 -3.34
N LYS A 238 -11.75 13.40 -2.38
CA LYS A 238 -11.91 13.62 -0.94
C LYS A 238 -10.65 14.22 -0.32
N LYS A 239 -10.42 15.53 -0.52
CA LYS A 239 -9.22 16.22 -0.03
C LYS A 239 -9.10 16.26 1.50
N GLU A 240 -10.21 16.16 2.21
CA GLU A 240 -10.28 16.10 3.68
C GLU A 240 -9.57 14.89 4.28
N GLN A 241 -9.35 13.83 3.50
CA GLN A 241 -8.60 12.65 3.96
C GLN A 241 -7.17 12.99 4.41
N TYR A 242 -6.53 13.95 3.72
CA TYR A 242 -5.20 14.43 4.12
C TYR A 242 -5.23 15.08 5.52
N ASP A 243 -6.24 15.90 5.80
CA ASP A 243 -6.35 16.59 7.08
C ASP A 243 -6.60 15.59 8.23
N ILE A 244 -7.40 14.55 7.97
CA ILE A 244 -7.70 13.49 8.94
C ILE A 244 -6.44 12.71 9.33
N VAL A 245 -5.62 12.26 8.36
CA VAL A 245 -4.39 11.52 8.69
C VAL A 245 -3.32 12.43 9.29
N ASP A 246 -3.28 13.70 8.87
CA ASP A 246 -2.37 14.68 9.42
C ASP A 246 -2.62 14.99 10.90
N GLU A 247 -3.86 14.93 11.36
CA GLU A 247 -4.16 15.04 12.80
C GLU A 247 -3.46 13.92 13.61
N VAL A 248 -3.37 12.71 13.04
CA VAL A 248 -2.69 11.58 13.70
C VAL A 248 -1.18 11.82 13.81
N ILE A 249 -0.56 12.38 12.76
CA ILE A 249 0.90 12.58 12.67
C ILE A 249 1.32 14.02 13.03
N ALA A 250 0.39 14.85 13.52
CA ALA A 250 0.64 16.26 13.81
C ALA A 250 1.85 16.46 14.74
N GLY A 251 2.72 17.40 14.37
CA GLY A 251 3.92 17.76 15.14
C GLY A 251 5.07 16.77 15.05
N LEU A 252 4.98 15.74 14.20
CA LEU A 252 6.11 14.86 13.87
C LEU A 252 6.92 15.48 12.72
N ASP A 253 8.24 15.43 12.81
CA ASP A 253 9.16 15.85 11.76
C ASP A 253 9.34 14.71 10.75
N LEU A 254 8.36 14.56 9.84
CA LEU A 254 8.33 13.52 8.82
C LEU A 254 8.87 14.06 7.49
N HIS A 255 9.76 13.31 6.86
CA HIS A 255 10.37 13.64 5.59
C HIS A 255 9.46 13.23 4.41
N PHE A 256 8.43 14.02 4.12
CA PHE A 256 7.60 13.82 2.93
C PHE A 256 8.40 14.12 1.66
N VAL A 257 8.35 13.19 0.68
CA VAL A 257 9.00 13.39 -0.61
C VAL A 257 8.11 14.19 -1.55
N ASP A 258 8.69 15.17 -2.23
CA ASP A 258 7.97 16.08 -3.14
C ASP A 258 7.60 15.40 -4.46
N ALA A 259 8.38 14.41 -4.86
CA ALA A 259 8.17 13.65 -6.10
C ALA A 259 8.70 12.22 -5.98
N LEU A 260 7.95 11.32 -6.57
CA LEU A 260 8.37 9.94 -6.79
C LEU A 260 8.07 9.61 -8.26
N THR A 261 9.01 8.96 -8.93
CA THR A 261 8.89 8.65 -10.36
C THR A 261 9.54 7.31 -10.64
N PHE A 262 8.88 6.51 -11.41
CA PHE A 262 9.35 5.20 -11.85
C PHE A 262 9.67 5.24 -13.35
N SER A 263 10.42 4.26 -13.83
CA SER A 263 10.61 4.05 -15.26
C SER A 263 9.47 3.21 -15.81
N HIS A 264 8.89 3.62 -16.93
CA HIS A 264 7.95 2.78 -17.66
C HIS A 264 8.69 1.56 -18.21
N LYS A 265 8.23 0.37 -17.84
CA LYS A 265 8.78 -0.92 -18.28
C LYS A 265 7.85 -1.64 -19.25
N LEU A 266 6.57 -1.34 -19.18
CA LEU A 266 5.51 -1.94 -19.97
C LEU A 266 5.11 -1.11 -21.20
#